data_b3ac816913ac46825ec2ebde99da4f08
#
_entry.id   b3ac816913ac46825ec2ebde99da4f08
#
_cell.length_a   1.000
_cell.length_b   1.000
_cell.length_c   1.000
_cell.angle_alpha   90.00
_cell.angle_beta   90.00
_cell.angle_gamma   90.00
#
_symmetry.space_group_name_H-M   'P 1'
#
loop_
_entity.id
_entity.type
_entity.pdbx_description
1 polymer ?
#
loop_
_entity_poly.entity_id
_entity_poly.type
_entity_poly.pdbx_seq_one_letter_code
_entity_poly.pdbx_strand_id
1 'polypeptide(L)'
;MNKILHEYKAPEKNKPKVLIIAPTRELVMQVGKFIDTFSRGTPIKSLVVAGGQPYQPQIRKLKYGVDILISTPGRLIDHMGSGTVRLDQCHTFILDEADRMLDMGFIDEVKEMQAALREDHQTVMFSATMNAKVRRLSGDLLKNPEFVEQERKNLVAETVTHKLMNVRRKSKTDLLIELLKDEGIGKALIFARTKLGADNICGLLKEAFR
;
A
#
# COMPACT_ATOMS: atom_id res chain seq x y z
N MET A 1 17.84 5.84 -1.14
CA MET A 1 18.30 6.78 -2.19
C MET A 1 19.81 7.00 -2.15
N ASN A 2 20.41 7.35 -1.02
CA ASN A 2 21.86 7.53 -0.92
C ASN A 2 22.68 6.31 -1.41
N LYS A 3 22.26 5.08 -1.07
CA LYS A 3 22.91 3.84 -1.54
C LYS A 3 22.92 3.71 -3.08
N ILE A 4 21.87 4.19 -3.77
CA ILE A 4 21.80 4.18 -5.24
C ILE A 4 22.72 5.26 -5.82
N LEU A 5 22.83 6.42 -5.17
CA LEU A 5 23.59 7.57 -5.68
C LEU A 5 25.09 7.42 -5.49
N HIS A 6 25.54 6.70 -4.45
CA HIS A 6 26.97 6.61 -4.09
C HIS A 6 27.82 6.00 -5.22
N GLU A 7 27.26 5.00 -5.94
CA GLU A 7 27.88 4.40 -7.11
C GLU A 7 26.84 4.28 -8.23
N TYR A 8 26.32 5.43 -8.68
CA TYR A 8 25.24 5.42 -9.65
C TYR A 8 25.68 4.76 -10.97
N LYS A 9 24.98 3.69 -11.33
CA LYS A 9 25.02 3.08 -12.67
C LYS A 9 23.61 3.18 -13.26
N ALA A 10 23.52 3.47 -14.55
CA ALA A 10 22.22 3.51 -15.22
C ALA A 10 21.48 2.18 -15.05
N PRO A 11 20.14 2.19 -14.85
CA PRO A 11 19.39 0.96 -14.66
C PRO A 11 19.38 0.12 -15.95
N GLU A 12 19.48 -1.19 -15.79
CA GLU A 12 19.31 -2.13 -16.90
C GLU A 12 17.83 -2.22 -17.31
N LYS A 13 17.61 -2.58 -18.58
CA LYS A 13 16.26 -2.82 -19.10
C LYS A 13 15.56 -3.90 -18.28
N ASN A 14 14.34 -3.63 -17.83
CA ASN A 14 13.48 -4.55 -17.10
C ASN A 14 14.02 -5.05 -15.74
N LYS A 15 15.10 -4.46 -15.21
CA LYS A 15 15.76 -4.90 -13.98
C LYS A 15 15.90 -3.75 -12.99
N PRO A 16 14.90 -3.54 -12.12
CA PRO A 16 14.98 -2.54 -11.06
C PRO A 16 16.02 -2.94 -10.01
N LYS A 17 16.64 -1.94 -9.39
CA LYS A 17 17.58 -2.11 -8.27
C LYS A 17 16.88 -2.17 -6.92
N VAL A 18 15.76 -1.47 -6.80
CA VAL A 18 14.94 -1.38 -5.60
C VAL A 18 13.50 -1.72 -5.95
N LEU A 19 12.89 -2.57 -5.16
CA LEU A 19 11.48 -2.93 -5.24
C LEU A 19 10.77 -2.48 -3.97
N ILE A 20 9.67 -1.74 -4.15
CA ILE A 20 8.76 -1.34 -3.06
C ILE A 20 7.39 -1.92 -3.37
N ILE A 21 6.84 -2.71 -2.45
CA ILE A 21 5.53 -3.32 -2.57
C ILE A 21 4.61 -2.76 -1.49
N ALA A 22 3.39 -2.39 -1.90
CA ALA A 22 2.33 -1.98 -1.00
C ALA A 22 0.98 -2.56 -1.47
N PRO A 23 0.03 -2.82 -0.54
CA PRO A 23 -1.17 -3.61 -0.84
C PRO A 23 -2.18 -2.93 -1.76
N THR A 24 -2.19 -1.60 -1.84
CA THR A 24 -3.21 -0.85 -2.58
C THR A 24 -2.61 0.10 -3.61
N ARG A 25 -3.42 0.41 -4.64
CA ARG A 25 -3.05 1.37 -5.69
C ARG A 25 -2.80 2.77 -5.12
N GLU A 26 -3.64 3.18 -4.19
CA GLU A 26 -3.57 4.48 -3.54
C GLU A 26 -2.22 4.64 -2.83
N LEU A 27 -1.79 3.61 -2.11
CA LEU A 27 -0.53 3.66 -1.37
C LEU A 27 0.68 3.66 -2.31
N VAL A 28 0.73 2.79 -3.33
CA VAL A 28 1.84 2.80 -4.29
C VAL A 28 1.92 4.13 -5.06
N MET A 29 0.79 4.76 -5.36
CA MET A 29 0.76 6.09 -5.97
C MET A 29 1.28 7.17 -5.01
N GLN A 30 0.94 7.08 -3.73
CA GLN A 30 1.45 7.98 -2.71
C GLN A 30 2.95 7.83 -2.53
N VAL A 31 3.44 6.61 -2.37
CA VAL A 31 4.89 6.30 -2.28
C VAL A 31 5.62 6.81 -3.53
N GLY A 32 5.05 6.58 -4.73
CA GLY A 32 5.61 7.07 -5.98
C GLY A 32 5.80 8.60 -5.98
N LYS A 33 4.80 9.36 -5.53
CA LYS A 33 4.91 10.83 -5.41
C LYS A 33 6.04 11.26 -4.47
N PHE A 34 6.21 10.58 -3.34
CA PHE A 34 7.32 10.85 -2.42
C PHE A 34 8.67 10.55 -3.09
N ILE A 35 8.80 9.38 -3.72
CA ILE A 35 10.04 9.00 -4.41
C ILE A 35 10.37 10.02 -5.52
N ASP A 36 9.39 10.43 -6.34
CA ASP A 36 9.59 11.45 -7.38
C ASP A 36 10.03 12.79 -6.80
N THR A 37 9.51 13.17 -5.63
CA THR A 37 9.92 14.40 -4.95
C THR A 37 11.36 14.33 -4.47
N PHE A 38 11.76 13.22 -3.83
CA PHE A 38 13.11 13.03 -3.32
C PHE A 38 14.16 12.76 -4.41
N SER A 39 13.75 12.29 -5.59
CA SER A 39 14.65 12.03 -6.71
C SER A 39 14.87 13.23 -7.63
N ARG A 40 14.19 14.36 -7.39
CA ARG A 40 14.37 15.58 -8.20
C ARG A 40 15.83 16.04 -8.20
N GLY A 41 16.34 16.36 -9.39
CA GLY A 41 17.74 16.76 -9.56
C GLY A 41 18.75 15.60 -9.49
N THR A 42 18.28 14.35 -9.42
CA THR A 42 19.13 13.16 -9.46
C THR A 42 18.87 12.35 -10.74
N PRO A 43 19.79 11.46 -11.17
CA PRO A 43 19.57 10.58 -12.31
C PRO A 43 18.63 9.41 -12.04
N ILE A 44 18.13 9.25 -10.79
CA ILE A 44 17.30 8.13 -10.38
C ILE A 44 15.95 8.16 -11.10
N LYS A 45 15.57 7.02 -11.69
CA LYS A 45 14.31 6.81 -12.39
C LYS A 45 13.40 5.92 -11.53
N SER A 46 12.20 6.38 -11.23
CA SER A 46 11.16 5.60 -10.56
C SER A 46 10.00 5.27 -11.48
N LEU A 47 9.29 4.18 -11.19
CA LEU A 47 8.08 3.80 -11.88
C LEU A 47 7.09 3.16 -10.92
N VAL A 48 5.85 3.64 -10.96
CA VAL A 48 4.71 2.99 -10.31
C VAL A 48 4.01 2.06 -11.29
N VAL A 49 3.81 0.81 -10.88
CA VAL A 49 3.07 -0.24 -11.62
C VAL A 49 1.93 -0.74 -10.75
N ALA A 50 0.69 -0.52 -11.19
CA ALA A 50 -0.49 -0.90 -10.42
C ALA A 50 -1.60 -1.42 -11.32
N GLY A 51 -2.43 -2.31 -10.78
CA GLY A 51 -3.63 -2.80 -11.45
C GLY A 51 -4.61 -1.67 -11.79
N GLY A 52 -5.48 -1.88 -12.78
CA GLY A 52 -6.45 -0.88 -13.23
C GLY A 52 -5.86 0.31 -14.00
N GLN A 53 -4.56 0.28 -14.30
CA GLN A 53 -3.90 1.20 -15.22
C GLN A 53 -3.53 0.46 -16.51
N PRO A 54 -3.41 1.16 -17.66
CA PRO A 54 -3.03 0.55 -18.93
C PRO A 54 -1.68 -0.18 -18.84
N TYR A 55 -1.65 -1.42 -19.30
CA TYR A 55 -0.49 -2.30 -19.20
C TYR A 55 0.67 -1.90 -20.12
N GLN A 56 0.35 -1.55 -21.37
CA GLN A 56 1.34 -1.23 -22.39
C GLN A 56 2.26 -0.03 -22.07
N PRO A 57 1.76 1.08 -21.49
CA PRO A 57 2.63 2.17 -21.03
C PRO A 57 3.61 1.74 -19.94
N GLN A 58 3.20 0.81 -19.04
CA GLN A 58 4.08 0.27 -18.01
C GLN A 58 5.22 -0.53 -18.64
N ILE A 59 4.92 -1.43 -19.58
CA ILE A 59 5.94 -2.21 -20.34
C ILE A 59 6.93 -1.28 -21.04
N ARG A 60 6.44 -0.25 -21.73
CA ARG A 60 7.33 0.69 -22.43
C ARG A 60 8.32 1.36 -21.48
N LYS A 61 7.85 1.85 -20.33
CA LYS A 61 8.71 2.49 -19.33
C LYS A 61 9.74 1.51 -18.75
N LEU A 62 9.33 0.27 -18.45
CA LEU A 62 10.23 -0.78 -17.95
C LEU A 62 11.36 -1.10 -18.93
N LYS A 63 11.08 -1.11 -20.22
CA LYS A 63 12.10 -1.31 -21.28
C LYS A 63 13.20 -0.24 -21.31
N TYR A 64 12.94 0.97 -20.81
CA TYR A 64 13.96 2.02 -20.68
C TYR A 64 14.83 1.87 -19.43
N GLY A 65 14.49 0.94 -18.54
CA GLY A 65 15.15 0.76 -17.26
C GLY A 65 14.67 1.76 -16.21
N VAL A 66 14.46 1.27 -15.00
CA VAL A 66 14.11 2.04 -13.81
C VAL A 66 14.95 1.58 -12.63
N ASP A 67 15.34 2.52 -11.75
CA ASP A 67 16.11 2.20 -10.56
C ASP A 67 15.18 1.70 -9.45
N ILE A 68 14.01 2.36 -9.29
CA ILE A 68 13.04 2.07 -8.23
C ILE A 68 11.72 1.68 -8.87
N LEU A 69 11.28 0.46 -8.60
CA LEU A 69 9.96 -0.03 -8.99
C LEU A 69 9.04 -0.05 -7.77
N ILE A 70 7.90 0.60 -7.86
CA ILE A 70 6.87 0.64 -6.83
C ILE A 70 5.64 -0.07 -7.37
N SER A 71 5.14 -1.13 -6.70
CA SER A 71 4.08 -1.94 -7.27
C SER A 71 3.09 -2.48 -6.23
N THR A 72 1.88 -2.79 -6.72
CA THR A 72 0.96 -3.70 -6.02
C THR A 72 1.32 -5.16 -6.34
N PRO A 73 1.09 -6.12 -5.41
CA PRO A 73 1.51 -7.51 -5.59
C PRO A 73 1.04 -8.11 -6.92
N GLY A 74 -0.24 -8.25 -7.15
CA GLY A 74 -0.77 -8.93 -8.34
C GLY A 74 -0.26 -8.34 -9.67
N ARG A 75 -0.13 -6.99 -9.78
CA ARG A 75 0.38 -6.38 -11.02
C ARG A 75 1.87 -6.68 -11.26
N LEU A 76 2.65 -6.80 -10.20
CA LEU A 76 4.06 -7.18 -10.36
C LEU A 76 4.18 -8.64 -10.81
N ILE A 77 3.39 -9.55 -10.24
CA ILE A 77 3.34 -10.95 -10.69
C ILE A 77 2.98 -11.06 -12.18
N ASP A 78 1.99 -10.27 -12.66
CA ASP A 78 1.68 -10.21 -14.11
C ASP A 78 2.90 -9.81 -14.95
N HIS A 79 3.68 -8.83 -14.50
CA HIS A 79 4.89 -8.38 -15.18
C HIS A 79 6.04 -9.39 -15.10
N MET A 80 6.19 -10.09 -13.97
CA MET A 80 7.18 -11.17 -13.81
C MET A 80 6.83 -12.36 -14.70
N GLY A 81 5.58 -12.81 -14.67
CA GLY A 81 5.07 -13.93 -15.48
C GLY A 81 5.20 -13.67 -17.01
N SER A 82 5.06 -12.41 -17.44
CA SER A 82 5.27 -12.02 -18.84
C SER A 82 6.72 -11.72 -19.20
N GLY A 83 7.67 -11.84 -18.28
CA GLY A 83 9.09 -11.54 -18.47
C GLY A 83 9.41 -10.05 -18.70
N THR A 84 8.45 -9.16 -18.43
CA THR A 84 8.64 -7.70 -18.57
C THR A 84 9.33 -7.07 -17.36
N VAL A 85 9.48 -7.80 -16.25
CA VAL A 85 10.29 -7.44 -15.08
C VAL A 85 11.09 -8.67 -14.63
N ARG A 86 12.35 -8.45 -14.29
CA ARG A 86 13.23 -9.43 -13.65
C ARG A 86 13.82 -8.80 -12.39
N LEU A 87 13.81 -9.52 -11.29
CA LEU A 87 14.24 -9.03 -9.98
C LEU A 87 15.68 -9.47 -9.61
N ASP A 88 16.36 -10.17 -10.48
CA ASP A 88 17.71 -10.71 -10.29
C ASP A 88 18.82 -9.67 -10.02
N GLN A 89 18.55 -8.38 -10.25
CA GLN A 89 19.43 -7.25 -9.92
C GLN A 89 18.91 -6.40 -8.76
N CYS A 90 17.78 -6.77 -8.18
CA CYS A 90 17.19 -6.03 -7.10
C CYS A 90 17.93 -6.33 -5.78
N HIS A 91 18.59 -5.32 -5.22
CA HIS A 91 19.38 -5.43 -3.98
C HIS A 91 18.64 -4.89 -2.74
N THR A 92 17.47 -4.29 -2.91
CA THR A 92 16.66 -3.77 -1.79
C THR A 92 15.19 -4.05 -2.05
N PHE A 93 14.56 -4.76 -1.12
CA PHE A 93 13.16 -5.11 -1.14
C PHE A 93 12.44 -4.48 0.04
N ILE A 94 11.42 -3.69 -0.20
CA ILE A 94 10.66 -2.97 0.81
C ILE A 94 9.21 -3.41 0.75
N LEU A 95 8.69 -3.88 1.88
CA LEU A 95 7.31 -4.24 2.09
C LEU A 95 6.65 -3.21 3.00
N ASP A 96 5.65 -2.50 2.49
CA ASP A 96 4.89 -1.51 3.24
C ASP A 96 3.47 -2.03 3.55
N GLU A 97 2.97 -1.75 4.75
CA GLU A 97 1.71 -2.31 5.27
C GLU A 97 1.63 -3.85 5.18
N ALA A 98 2.65 -4.55 5.69
CA ALA A 98 2.74 -6.01 5.61
C ALA A 98 1.56 -6.73 6.28
N ASP A 99 1.02 -6.20 7.39
CA ASP A 99 -0.20 -6.71 8.04
C ASP A 99 -1.40 -6.67 7.09
N ARG A 100 -1.55 -5.59 6.34
CA ARG A 100 -2.64 -5.45 5.37
C ARG A 100 -2.45 -6.36 4.15
N MET A 101 -1.21 -6.60 3.71
CA MET A 101 -0.94 -7.60 2.67
C MET A 101 -1.33 -9.01 3.13
N LEU A 102 -1.08 -9.35 4.39
CA LEU A 102 -1.57 -10.59 5.01
C LEU A 102 -3.10 -10.71 4.99
N ASP A 103 -3.79 -9.65 5.42
CA ASP A 103 -5.26 -9.64 5.47
C ASP A 103 -5.90 -9.73 4.08
N MET A 104 -5.22 -9.23 3.05
CA MET A 104 -5.65 -9.29 1.66
C MET A 104 -5.22 -10.57 0.92
N GLY A 105 -4.43 -11.44 1.56
CA GLY A 105 -4.02 -12.74 1.04
C GLY A 105 -2.85 -12.71 0.05
N PHE A 106 -2.03 -11.64 0.03
CA PHE A 106 -0.93 -11.46 -0.93
C PHE A 106 0.40 -12.12 -0.52
N ILE A 107 0.37 -13.05 0.43
CA ILE A 107 1.63 -13.60 0.98
C ILE A 107 2.36 -14.50 0.00
N ASP A 108 1.63 -15.26 -0.79
CA ASP A 108 2.24 -16.16 -1.77
C ASP A 108 2.93 -15.36 -2.87
N GLU A 109 2.30 -14.29 -3.36
CA GLU A 109 2.91 -13.35 -4.30
C GLU A 109 4.17 -12.68 -3.73
N VAL A 110 4.15 -12.28 -2.46
CA VAL A 110 5.32 -11.68 -1.80
C VAL A 110 6.47 -12.68 -1.71
N LYS A 111 6.19 -13.95 -1.38
CA LYS A 111 7.21 -15.02 -1.35
C LYS A 111 7.76 -15.33 -2.74
N GLU A 112 6.92 -15.33 -3.77
CA GLU A 112 7.36 -15.50 -5.16
C GLU A 112 8.30 -14.37 -5.59
N MET A 113 7.96 -13.12 -5.27
CA MET A 113 8.84 -11.98 -5.53
C MET A 113 10.18 -12.12 -4.81
N GLN A 114 10.16 -12.48 -3.52
CA GLN A 114 11.37 -12.65 -2.72
C GLN A 114 12.29 -13.74 -3.32
N ALA A 115 11.73 -14.85 -3.76
CA ALA A 115 12.48 -15.93 -4.38
C ALA A 115 13.14 -15.53 -5.71
N ALA A 116 12.62 -14.51 -6.39
CA ALA A 116 13.17 -13.98 -7.64
C ALA A 116 14.24 -12.89 -7.44
N LEU A 117 14.45 -12.41 -6.20
CA LEU A 117 15.47 -11.41 -5.88
C LEU A 117 16.87 -12.03 -5.92
N ARG A 118 17.88 -11.18 -6.05
CA ARG A 118 19.27 -11.61 -5.86
C ARG A 118 19.49 -12.12 -4.43
N GLU A 119 20.42 -13.03 -4.23
CA GLU A 119 20.65 -13.71 -2.94
C GLU A 119 21.06 -12.74 -1.81
N ASP A 120 21.89 -11.75 -2.10
CA ASP A 120 22.44 -10.77 -1.17
C ASP A 120 21.61 -9.47 -1.05
N HIS A 121 20.30 -9.56 -1.25
CA HIS A 121 19.41 -8.40 -1.09
C HIS A 121 19.13 -8.07 0.39
N GLN A 122 18.85 -6.78 0.63
CA GLN A 122 18.31 -6.31 1.91
C GLN A 122 16.78 -6.28 1.84
N THR A 123 16.10 -6.90 2.81
CA THR A 123 14.64 -6.76 2.99
C THR A 123 14.34 -5.81 4.14
N VAL A 124 13.41 -4.90 3.91
CA VAL A 124 12.85 -3.98 4.92
C VAL A 124 11.35 -4.17 4.96
N MET A 125 10.77 -4.38 6.15
CA MET A 125 9.35 -4.58 6.32
C MET A 125 8.75 -3.54 7.28
N PHE A 126 7.71 -2.87 6.83
CA PHE A 126 6.90 -1.96 7.64
C PHE A 126 5.54 -2.57 7.91
N SER A 127 5.06 -2.42 9.14
CA SER A 127 3.73 -2.89 9.56
C SER A 127 3.21 -2.03 10.69
N ALA A 128 1.93 -1.70 10.67
CA ALA A 128 1.27 -0.98 11.77
C ALA A 128 1.03 -1.89 12.97
N THR A 129 0.96 -3.20 12.79
CA THR A 129 0.72 -4.19 13.85
C THR A 129 1.79 -5.28 13.81
N MET A 130 2.11 -5.84 14.99
CA MET A 130 3.06 -6.95 15.13
C MET A 130 2.36 -8.14 15.80
N ASN A 131 1.23 -8.58 15.23
CA ASN A 131 0.51 -9.76 15.69
C ASN A 131 1.27 -11.05 15.33
N ALA A 132 0.79 -12.22 15.82
CA ALA A 132 1.46 -13.51 15.59
C ALA A 132 1.66 -13.85 14.11
N LYS A 133 0.72 -13.47 13.22
CA LYS A 133 0.81 -13.74 11.78
C LYS A 133 1.90 -12.88 11.13
N VAL A 134 1.96 -11.58 11.46
CA VAL A 134 2.99 -10.66 10.95
C VAL A 134 4.36 -11.06 11.46
N ARG A 135 4.47 -11.47 12.74
CA ARG A 135 5.72 -11.97 13.32
C ARG A 135 6.22 -13.24 12.61
N ARG A 136 5.32 -14.16 12.28
CA ARG A 136 5.67 -15.34 11.48
C ARG A 136 6.16 -14.95 10.09
N LEU A 137 5.44 -14.06 9.41
CA LEU A 137 5.85 -13.54 8.11
C LEU A 137 7.23 -12.87 8.16
N SER A 138 7.51 -12.07 9.19
CA SER A 138 8.83 -11.46 9.35
C SER A 138 9.94 -12.51 9.50
N GLY A 139 9.68 -13.59 10.24
CA GLY A 139 10.62 -14.73 10.35
C GLY A 139 10.87 -15.45 9.02
N ASP A 140 9.84 -15.54 8.16
CA ASP A 140 9.97 -16.17 6.82
C ASP A 140 10.75 -15.28 5.83
N LEU A 141 10.62 -13.95 5.93
CA LEU A 141 11.11 -13.00 4.92
C LEU A 141 12.43 -12.29 5.30
N LEU A 142 12.70 -12.12 6.59
CA LEU A 142 13.83 -11.31 7.05
C LEU A 142 14.97 -12.20 7.59
N LYS A 143 16.19 -11.82 7.25
CA LYS A 143 17.43 -12.49 7.74
C LYS A 143 18.05 -11.62 8.84
N ASN A 144 18.07 -12.08 10.10
CA ASN A 144 18.61 -11.36 11.26
C ASN A 144 18.14 -9.90 11.32
N PRO A 145 16.82 -9.65 11.40
CA PRO A 145 16.32 -8.28 11.34
C PRO A 145 16.61 -7.49 12.59
N GLU A 146 16.92 -6.21 12.42
CA GLU A 146 16.81 -5.22 13.49
C GLU A 146 15.35 -4.75 13.61
N PHE A 147 14.83 -4.76 14.83
CA PHE A 147 13.49 -4.28 15.11
C PHE A 147 13.53 -2.85 15.62
N VAL A 148 12.87 -1.96 14.90
CA VAL A 148 12.66 -0.58 15.33
C VAL A 148 11.18 -0.40 15.59
N GLU A 149 10.79 -0.25 16.85
CA GLU A 149 9.42 0.01 17.25
C GLU A 149 9.29 1.48 17.68
N GLN A 150 8.36 2.18 17.05
CA GLN A 150 7.98 3.50 17.53
C GLN A 150 6.98 3.32 18.66
N GLU A 151 7.29 3.83 19.84
CA GLU A 151 6.34 3.85 20.95
C GLU A 151 4.99 4.39 20.46
N ARG A 152 3.97 3.56 20.53
CA ARG A 152 2.59 4.03 20.34
C ARG A 152 2.28 4.98 21.49
N LYS A 153 2.52 6.27 21.29
CA LYS A 153 1.75 7.24 22.07
C LYS A 153 0.30 6.87 21.81
N ASN A 154 -0.43 6.53 22.88
CA ASN A 154 -1.85 6.17 22.81
C ASN A 154 -2.58 7.23 21.96
N LEU A 155 -2.69 6.94 20.64
CA LEU A 155 -3.35 7.82 19.66
C LEU A 155 -4.87 7.59 19.64
N VAL A 156 -5.42 7.01 20.69
CA VAL A 156 -6.82 7.31 21.03
C VAL A 156 -6.76 8.76 21.45
N ALA A 157 -7.06 9.66 20.52
CA ALA A 157 -7.13 11.06 20.84
C ALA A 157 -8.06 11.19 22.05
N GLU A 158 -7.53 11.67 23.18
CA GLU A 158 -8.32 11.89 24.42
C GLU A 158 -9.55 12.76 24.15
N THR A 159 -9.63 13.35 22.95
CA THR A 159 -10.71 14.17 22.41
C THR A 159 -11.82 13.39 21.70
N VAL A 160 -11.70 12.06 21.49
CA VAL A 160 -12.72 11.26 20.78
C VAL A 160 -13.71 10.67 21.76
N THR A 161 -14.97 11.08 21.66
CA THR A 161 -16.07 10.48 22.43
C THR A 161 -16.71 9.35 21.63
N HIS A 162 -16.78 8.16 22.24
CA HIS A 162 -17.44 6.99 21.66
C HIS A 162 -18.88 6.89 22.14
N LYS A 163 -19.83 6.75 21.21
CA LYS A 163 -21.24 6.49 21.51
C LYS A 163 -21.68 5.20 20.84
N LEU A 164 -22.23 4.27 21.60
CA LEU A 164 -22.85 3.05 21.08
C LEU A 164 -24.36 3.21 21.15
N MET A 165 -25.05 3.05 20.01
CA MET A 165 -26.48 3.13 19.93
C MET A 165 -27.06 1.79 19.50
N ASN A 166 -27.93 1.22 20.35
CA ASN A 166 -28.63 -0.02 20.04
C ASN A 166 -29.91 0.28 19.26
N VAL A 167 -29.95 -0.12 17.99
CA VAL A 167 -31.04 0.24 17.07
C VAL A 167 -31.47 -0.96 16.23
N ARG A 168 -32.75 -1.11 15.95
CA ARG A 168 -33.26 -2.13 15.05
C ARG A 168 -32.75 -1.87 13.62
N ARG A 169 -32.46 -2.96 12.87
CA ARG A 169 -31.89 -2.88 11.52
C ARG A 169 -32.65 -1.94 10.57
N LYS A 170 -34.00 -1.93 10.65
CA LYS A 170 -34.88 -1.08 9.81
C LYS A 170 -34.79 0.41 10.15
N SER A 171 -34.35 0.78 11.35
CA SER A 171 -34.30 2.17 11.83
C SER A 171 -32.88 2.77 11.81
N LYS A 172 -31.90 2.07 11.25
CA LYS A 172 -30.51 2.58 11.24
C LYS A 172 -30.36 3.82 10.38
N THR A 173 -31.02 3.86 9.24
CA THR A 173 -30.95 5.01 8.32
C THR A 173 -31.66 6.23 8.90
N ASP A 174 -32.82 6.00 9.52
CA ASP A 174 -33.60 7.10 10.16
C ASP A 174 -32.77 7.73 11.29
N LEU A 175 -32.18 6.90 12.15
CA LEU A 175 -31.30 7.38 13.20
C LEU A 175 -30.07 8.11 12.64
N LEU A 176 -29.48 7.64 11.53
CA LEU A 176 -28.36 8.31 10.88
C LEU A 176 -28.76 9.70 10.40
N ILE A 177 -29.94 9.82 9.75
CA ILE A 177 -30.47 11.11 9.28
C ILE A 177 -30.72 12.03 10.45
N GLU A 178 -31.29 11.54 11.54
CA GLU A 178 -31.53 12.30 12.76
C GLU A 178 -30.21 12.82 13.36
N LEU A 179 -29.21 11.96 13.50
CA LEU A 179 -27.89 12.36 14.00
C LEU A 179 -27.20 13.41 13.13
N LEU A 180 -27.36 13.33 11.81
CA LEU A 180 -26.74 14.29 10.87
C LEU A 180 -27.47 15.63 10.80
N LYS A 181 -28.68 15.73 11.37
CA LYS A 181 -29.40 17.01 11.53
C LYS A 181 -28.90 17.82 12.71
N ASP A 182 -28.06 17.24 13.58
CA ASP A 182 -27.44 17.97 14.68
C ASP A 182 -26.51 19.06 14.13
N GLU A 183 -26.80 20.32 14.44
CA GLU A 183 -26.05 21.49 13.98
C GLU A 183 -24.57 21.48 14.41
N GLY A 184 -24.20 20.68 15.41
CA GLY A 184 -22.82 20.48 15.86
C GLY A 184 -21.97 19.62 14.92
N ILE A 185 -22.57 18.92 13.93
CA ILE A 185 -21.87 18.02 13.04
C ILE A 185 -21.56 18.72 11.70
N GLY A 186 -20.39 19.36 11.60
CA GLY A 186 -19.94 20.02 10.36
C GLY A 186 -19.50 19.06 9.25
N LYS A 187 -18.95 17.87 9.59
CA LYS A 187 -18.50 16.84 8.64
C LYS A 187 -18.69 15.46 9.26
N ALA A 188 -19.15 14.51 8.45
CA ALA A 188 -19.32 13.11 8.86
C ALA A 188 -18.67 12.15 7.88
N LEU A 189 -18.02 11.09 8.41
CA LEU A 189 -17.53 9.97 7.62
C LEU A 189 -18.32 8.71 8.02
N ILE A 190 -18.99 8.09 7.06
CA ILE A 190 -19.89 6.96 7.28
C ILE A 190 -19.29 5.71 6.66
N PHE A 191 -19.04 4.69 7.47
CA PHE A 191 -18.54 3.39 7.01
C PHE A 191 -19.70 2.42 6.81
N ALA A 192 -19.78 1.81 5.62
CA ALA A 192 -20.72 0.74 5.30
C ALA A 192 -19.96 -0.57 5.02
N ARG A 193 -20.63 -1.70 5.26
CA ARG A 193 -20.03 -3.03 5.06
C ARG A 193 -19.77 -3.36 3.59
N THR A 194 -20.55 -2.80 2.68
CA THR A 194 -20.47 -3.09 1.24
C THR A 194 -20.54 -1.81 0.41
N LYS A 195 -19.98 -1.82 -0.81
CA LYS A 195 -20.10 -0.73 -1.78
C LYS A 195 -21.56 -0.36 -2.05
N LEU A 196 -22.40 -1.36 -2.33
CA LEU A 196 -23.83 -1.14 -2.55
C LEU A 196 -24.52 -0.52 -1.33
N GLY A 197 -24.12 -0.91 -0.10
CA GLY A 197 -24.60 -0.30 1.13
C GLY A 197 -24.21 1.18 1.26
N ALA A 198 -23.00 1.53 0.86
CA ALA A 198 -22.54 2.92 0.83
C ALA A 198 -23.31 3.75 -0.20
N ASP A 199 -23.51 3.22 -1.41
CA ASP A 199 -24.28 3.90 -2.48
C ASP A 199 -25.73 4.14 -2.06
N ASN A 200 -26.37 3.15 -1.43
CA ASN A 200 -27.74 3.28 -0.93
C ASN A 200 -27.85 4.36 0.15
N ILE A 201 -26.93 4.37 1.12
CA ILE A 201 -26.89 5.42 2.17
C ILE A 201 -26.69 6.80 1.53
N CYS A 202 -25.77 6.91 0.55
CA CYS A 202 -25.53 8.15 -0.16
C CYS A 202 -26.79 8.67 -0.88
N GLY A 203 -27.55 7.78 -1.51
CA GLY A 203 -28.84 8.12 -2.15
C GLY A 203 -29.86 8.68 -1.15
N LEU A 204 -30.10 7.95 -0.05
CA LEU A 204 -31.04 8.36 1.00
C LEU A 204 -30.66 9.69 1.67
N LEU A 205 -29.36 9.91 1.92
CA LEU A 205 -28.90 11.19 2.48
C LEU A 205 -29.07 12.35 1.50
N LYS A 206 -28.87 12.16 0.20
CA LYS A 206 -29.16 13.18 -0.81
C LYS A 206 -30.63 13.57 -0.88
N GLU A 207 -31.54 12.64 -0.62
CA GLU A 207 -32.98 12.91 -0.56
C GLU A 207 -33.37 13.63 0.74
N ALA A 208 -32.76 13.25 1.87
CA ALA A 208 -33.08 13.78 3.19
C ALA A 208 -32.53 15.20 3.45
N PHE A 209 -31.48 15.62 2.72
CA PHE A 209 -30.79 16.90 2.87
C PHE A 209 -30.83 17.77 1.60
N ARG A 210 -31.81 17.56 0.75
CA ARG A 210 -32.21 18.49 -0.31
C ARG A 210 -33.06 19.59 0.29
#